data_b55585f1270af96b3609e3b4de1871b8
#
_entry.id   b55585f1270af96b3609e3b4de1871b8
#
_cell.length_a   1.000
_cell.length_b   1.000
_cell.length_c   1.000
_cell.angle_alpha   90.00
_cell.angle_beta   90.00
_cell.angle_gamma   90.00
#
_symmetry.space_group_name_H-M   'P 1'
#
loop_
_entity.id
_entity.type
_entity.pdbx_description
1 polymer ?
#
loop_
_entity_poly.entity_id
_entity_poly.type
_entity_poly.pdbx_seq_one_letter_code
_entity_poly.pdbx_strand_id
1 'polypeptide(L)'
;MNVQYRLYRRAAWIAALGFIMLAAGSAFSAIKNMAVVVSADSKLPDVTLAELTKLCKGAQKAWPDGRSFTLVLKDPSSAEMRVAVQKLFGVAPADAKTAIAKINEARPLIKVVDTDEDVFRTVTSTPGALGIVDVYAINSSVKVLHVDGKLPFDVGYALK
;
A
#
# COMPACT_ATOMS: atom_id res chain seq x y z
N MET A 1 -52.63 37.90 -24.22
CA MET A 1 -52.50 36.51 -23.76
C MET A 1 -51.14 35.99 -24.25
N ASN A 2 -50.04 36.15 -23.47
CA ASN A 2 -48.74 35.53 -23.77
C ASN A 2 -47.58 36.02 -22.85
N VAL A 3 -47.86 36.61 -21.69
CA VAL A 3 -46.81 37.06 -20.76
C VAL A 3 -46.52 35.97 -19.69
N GLN A 4 -47.50 35.11 -19.42
CA GLN A 4 -47.41 34.06 -18.39
C GLN A 4 -46.42 32.91 -18.74
N TYR A 5 -46.31 32.55 -20.03
CA TYR A 5 -45.46 31.44 -20.45
C TYR A 5 -43.94 31.72 -20.42
N ARG A 6 -43.53 32.97 -20.41
CA ARG A 6 -42.09 33.34 -20.35
C ARG A 6 -41.50 33.25 -18.97
N LEU A 7 -42.31 33.40 -17.94
CA LEU A 7 -41.84 33.33 -16.54
C LEU A 7 -41.60 31.89 -16.08
N TYR A 8 -42.40 30.93 -16.51
CA TYR A 8 -42.24 29.52 -16.16
C TYR A 8 -41.03 28.87 -16.84
N ARG A 9 -40.64 29.32 -18.02
CA ARG A 9 -39.43 28.79 -18.70
C ARG A 9 -38.14 29.24 -18.04
N ARG A 10 -38.09 30.37 -17.37
CA ARG A 10 -36.90 30.86 -16.66
C ARG A 10 -36.75 30.24 -15.26
N ALA A 11 -37.85 29.89 -14.61
CA ALA A 11 -37.85 29.22 -13.33
C ALA A 11 -37.41 27.74 -13.45
N ALA A 12 -37.75 27.07 -14.56
CA ALA A 12 -37.34 25.67 -14.77
C ALA A 12 -35.83 25.48 -14.98
N TRP A 13 -35.13 26.49 -15.52
CA TRP A 13 -33.69 26.40 -15.75
C TRP A 13 -32.85 26.66 -14.48
N ILE A 14 -33.42 27.39 -13.53
CA ILE A 14 -32.71 27.68 -12.23
C ILE A 14 -32.82 26.45 -11.29
N ALA A 15 -33.91 25.67 -11.39
CA ALA A 15 -34.07 24.45 -10.61
C ALA A 15 -33.17 23.29 -11.10
N ALA A 16 -32.82 23.27 -12.40
CA ALA A 16 -31.96 22.24 -12.98
C ALA A 16 -30.46 22.44 -12.66
N LEU A 17 -30.05 23.69 -12.40
CA LEU A 17 -28.63 24.00 -12.04
C LEU A 17 -28.32 23.78 -10.56
N GLY A 18 -29.32 23.71 -9.69
CA GLY A 18 -29.14 23.48 -8.25
C GLY A 18 -28.91 22.02 -7.85
N PHE A 19 -29.19 21.05 -8.74
CA PHE A 19 -29.15 19.62 -8.41
C PHE A 19 -27.85 18.91 -8.84
N ILE A 20 -26.92 19.61 -9.52
CA ILE A 20 -25.66 19.01 -10.00
C ILE A 20 -24.50 19.19 -9.02
N MET A 21 -24.67 19.97 -7.95
CA MET A 21 -23.59 20.28 -6.97
C MET A 21 -23.51 19.34 -5.76
N LEU A 22 -24.24 18.23 -5.73
CA LEU A 22 -24.24 17.33 -4.55
C LEU A 22 -23.62 15.95 -4.77
N ALA A 23 -22.87 15.76 -5.85
CA ALA A 23 -22.20 14.49 -6.12
C ALA A 23 -20.66 14.56 -6.16
N ALA A 24 -20.08 15.63 -5.63
CA ALA A 24 -18.65 15.61 -5.29
C ALA A 24 -18.50 14.94 -3.90
N GLY A 25 -18.88 13.68 -3.79
CA GLY A 25 -18.46 12.83 -2.71
C GLY A 25 -16.94 12.77 -2.79
N SER A 26 -16.26 13.57 -1.94
CA SER A 26 -14.83 13.42 -1.71
C SER A 26 -14.62 11.98 -1.28
N ALA A 27 -14.15 11.14 -2.20
CA ALA A 27 -13.54 9.88 -1.85
C ALA A 27 -12.30 10.25 -1.02
N PHE A 28 -12.51 10.46 0.27
CA PHE A 28 -11.43 10.40 1.24
C PHE A 28 -10.89 8.97 1.14
N SER A 29 -9.87 8.81 0.30
CA SER A 29 -9.03 7.63 0.35
C SER A 29 -8.43 7.62 1.76
N ALA A 30 -9.01 6.84 2.65
CA ALA A 30 -8.49 6.67 4.00
C ALA A 30 -7.03 6.25 3.84
N ILE A 31 -6.12 7.05 4.41
CA ILE A 31 -4.71 6.68 4.47
C ILE A 31 -4.68 5.41 5.31
N LYS A 32 -4.35 4.29 4.66
CA LYS A 32 -4.27 3.00 5.33
C LYS A 32 -2.90 2.84 5.96
N ASN A 33 -2.87 2.39 7.19
CA ASN A 33 -1.63 2.02 7.87
C ASN A 33 -1.18 0.66 7.33
N MET A 34 -0.04 0.64 6.66
CA MET A 34 0.53 -0.60 6.15
C MET A 34 1.43 -1.24 7.21
N ALA A 35 1.25 -2.53 7.42
CA ALA A 35 2.06 -3.31 8.35
C ALA A 35 3.11 -4.13 7.60
N VAL A 36 4.28 -4.25 8.22
CA VAL A 36 5.34 -5.17 7.80
C VAL A 36 5.13 -6.48 8.54
N VAL A 37 4.87 -7.56 7.80
CA VAL A 37 4.55 -8.86 8.38
C VAL A 37 5.51 -9.96 7.91
N VAL A 38 5.70 -10.93 8.77
CA VAL A 38 6.44 -12.17 8.48
C VAL A 38 5.63 -13.37 8.99
N SER A 39 6.00 -14.60 8.62
CA SER A 39 5.38 -15.79 9.21
C SER A 39 5.39 -15.72 10.74
N ALA A 40 4.32 -16.18 11.39
CA ALA A 40 4.24 -16.22 12.86
C ALA A 40 5.43 -16.96 13.49
N ASP A 41 5.93 -18.03 12.84
CA ASP A 41 7.07 -18.82 13.30
C ASP A 41 8.43 -18.22 12.93
N SER A 42 8.45 -17.10 12.21
CA SER A 42 9.70 -16.46 11.77
C SER A 42 10.52 -15.98 12.96
N LYS A 43 11.84 -16.21 12.89
CA LYS A 43 12.82 -15.68 13.83
C LYS A 43 13.51 -14.41 13.34
N LEU A 44 12.94 -13.75 12.31
CA LEU A 44 13.44 -12.47 11.86
C LEU A 44 13.29 -11.43 12.96
N PRO A 45 14.33 -10.63 13.21
CA PRO A 45 14.28 -9.53 14.17
C PRO A 45 13.46 -8.37 13.62
N ASP A 46 13.13 -7.41 14.47
CA ASP A 46 12.62 -6.11 14.07
C ASP A 46 13.62 -5.42 13.13
N VAL A 47 13.12 -4.53 12.30
CA VAL A 47 13.89 -3.91 11.22
C VAL A 47 13.86 -2.39 11.31
N THR A 48 14.86 -1.75 10.74
CA THR A 48 14.82 -0.30 10.50
C THR A 48 14.26 0.01 9.12
N LEU A 49 13.70 1.21 8.95
CA LEU A 49 13.27 1.67 7.62
C LEU A 49 14.44 1.70 6.63
N ALA A 50 15.64 2.05 7.11
CA ALA A 50 16.85 2.08 6.29
C ALA A 50 17.23 0.68 5.76
N GLU A 51 17.15 -0.35 6.59
CA GLU A 51 17.39 -1.75 6.18
C GLU A 51 16.34 -2.22 5.19
N LEU A 52 15.05 -1.98 5.48
CA LEU A 52 13.96 -2.30 4.56
C LEU A 52 14.17 -1.63 3.20
N THR A 53 14.54 -0.35 3.19
CA THR A 53 14.80 0.38 1.95
C THR A 53 15.95 -0.22 1.14
N LYS A 54 17.04 -0.64 1.79
CA LYS A 54 18.16 -1.31 1.12
C LYS A 54 17.75 -2.64 0.52
N LEU A 55 16.98 -3.44 1.24
CA LEU A 55 16.44 -4.71 0.78
C LEU A 55 15.47 -4.50 -0.40
N CYS A 56 14.51 -3.59 -0.26
CA CYS A 56 13.51 -3.30 -1.29
C CYS A 56 14.12 -2.73 -2.58
N LYS A 57 15.17 -1.94 -2.48
CA LYS A 57 15.90 -1.40 -3.65
C LYS A 57 16.90 -2.39 -4.27
N GLY A 58 17.03 -3.60 -3.73
CA GLY A 58 17.97 -4.61 -4.22
C GLY A 58 19.44 -4.31 -3.89
N ALA A 59 19.72 -3.27 -3.09
CA ALA A 59 21.08 -2.97 -2.62
C ALA A 59 21.59 -4.04 -1.65
N GLN A 60 20.69 -4.71 -0.95
CA GLN A 60 20.96 -5.88 -0.12
C GLN A 60 20.03 -7.01 -0.56
N LYS A 61 20.59 -8.21 -0.79
CA LYS A 61 19.87 -9.34 -1.37
C LYS A 61 19.46 -10.41 -0.38
N ALA A 62 19.93 -10.30 0.83
CA ALA A 62 19.68 -11.26 1.91
C ALA A 62 19.62 -10.53 3.25
N TRP A 63 18.99 -11.18 4.21
CA TRP A 63 19.02 -10.75 5.60
C TRP A 63 20.44 -10.81 6.18
N PRO A 64 20.73 -10.09 7.29
CA PRO A 64 22.05 -10.15 7.93
C PRO A 64 22.48 -11.55 8.36
N ASP A 65 21.53 -12.45 8.61
CA ASP A 65 21.76 -13.85 8.97
C ASP A 65 21.97 -14.78 7.75
N GLY A 66 22.01 -14.23 6.53
CA GLY A 66 22.24 -14.96 5.28
C GLY A 66 20.99 -15.56 4.63
N ARG A 67 19.81 -15.47 5.27
CA ARG A 67 18.56 -15.91 4.64
C ARG A 67 18.21 -15.06 3.42
N SER A 68 17.70 -15.70 2.39
CA SER A 68 17.22 -14.98 1.20
C SER A 68 16.08 -14.04 1.56
N PHE A 69 16.12 -12.83 1.03
CA PHE A 69 15.03 -11.86 1.16
C PHE A 69 14.05 -12.03 0.01
N THR A 70 12.75 -11.96 0.32
CA THR A 70 11.67 -11.84 -0.64
C THR A 70 10.64 -10.86 -0.08
N LEU A 71 10.34 -9.80 -0.81
CA LEU A 71 9.25 -8.90 -0.49
C LEU A 71 7.99 -9.34 -1.21
N VAL A 72 6.88 -9.40 -0.50
CA VAL A 72 5.56 -9.71 -1.05
C VAL A 72 4.62 -8.54 -0.79
N LEU A 73 3.98 -8.04 -1.83
CA LEU A 73 3.02 -6.93 -1.71
C LEU A 73 1.92 -7.03 -2.77
N LYS A 74 0.81 -6.36 -2.52
CA LYS A 74 -0.27 -6.19 -3.50
C LYS A 74 0.11 -5.15 -4.55
N ASP A 75 -0.81 -4.84 -5.47
CA ASP A 75 -0.56 -3.87 -6.55
C ASP A 75 0.13 -2.59 -6.03
N PRO A 76 1.41 -2.39 -6.39
CA PRO A 76 2.20 -1.28 -5.89
C PRO A 76 1.73 0.08 -6.43
N SER A 77 0.89 0.10 -7.47
CA SER A 77 0.29 1.33 -8.02
C SER A 77 -1.00 1.75 -7.31
N SER A 78 -1.53 0.92 -6.42
CA SER A 78 -2.76 1.21 -5.69
C SER A 78 -2.61 2.39 -4.72
N ALA A 79 -3.73 3.06 -4.43
CA ALA A 79 -3.75 4.20 -3.50
C ALA A 79 -3.33 3.80 -2.08
N GLU A 80 -3.65 2.57 -1.65
CA GLU A 80 -3.29 2.06 -0.32
C GLU A 80 -1.78 1.83 -0.18
N MET A 81 -1.09 1.42 -1.25
CA MET A 81 0.35 1.17 -1.24
C MET A 81 1.20 2.43 -1.38
N ARG A 82 0.58 3.59 -1.62
CA ARG A 82 1.29 4.85 -1.91
C ARG A 82 2.42 5.16 -0.94
N VAL A 83 2.13 5.18 0.35
CA VAL A 83 3.12 5.54 1.37
C VAL A 83 4.23 4.50 1.43
N ALA A 84 3.89 3.22 1.44
CA ALA A 84 4.86 2.12 1.46
C ALA A 84 5.79 2.19 0.23
N VAL A 85 5.24 2.38 -0.96
CA VAL A 85 6.02 2.50 -2.21
C VAL A 85 6.96 3.69 -2.16
N GLN A 86 6.48 4.88 -1.78
CA GLN A 86 7.33 6.07 -1.67
C GLN A 86 8.46 5.90 -0.65
N LYS A 87 8.17 5.30 0.51
CA LYS A 87 9.16 5.12 1.57
C LYS A 87 10.18 4.03 1.25
N LEU A 88 9.73 2.90 0.71
CA LEU A 88 10.59 1.73 0.48
C LEU A 88 11.34 1.80 -0.85
N PHE A 89 10.71 2.28 -1.91
CA PHE A 89 11.33 2.33 -3.25
C PHE A 89 11.81 3.74 -3.62
N GLY A 90 11.24 4.79 -3.03
CA GLY A 90 11.59 6.18 -3.35
C GLY A 90 11.02 6.66 -4.68
N VAL A 91 9.95 6.02 -5.17
CA VAL A 91 9.30 6.34 -6.45
C VAL A 91 7.83 6.69 -6.25
N ALA A 92 7.23 7.36 -7.23
CA ALA A 92 5.80 7.57 -7.26
C ALA A 92 5.05 6.23 -7.52
N PRO A 93 3.80 6.05 -7.05
CA PRO A 93 3.03 4.83 -7.30
C PRO A 93 2.89 4.47 -8.77
N ALA A 94 2.78 5.46 -9.66
CA ALA A 94 2.70 5.25 -11.10
C ALA A 94 3.95 4.55 -11.67
N ASP A 95 5.13 4.79 -11.08
CA ASP A 95 6.41 4.26 -11.53
C ASP A 95 6.80 2.96 -10.81
N ALA A 96 6.01 2.55 -9.81
CA ALA A 96 6.35 1.45 -8.92
C ALA A 96 6.53 0.12 -9.65
N LYS A 97 5.64 -0.21 -10.59
CA LYS A 97 5.73 -1.45 -11.39
C LYS A 97 7.01 -1.50 -12.21
N THR A 98 7.38 -0.40 -12.84
CA THR A 98 8.61 -0.28 -13.63
C THR A 98 9.85 -0.42 -12.74
N ALA A 99 9.85 0.24 -11.58
CA ALA A 99 10.95 0.13 -10.62
C ALA A 99 11.12 -1.30 -10.09
N ILE A 100 10.02 -1.99 -9.76
CA ILE A 100 10.01 -3.38 -9.31
C ILE A 100 10.51 -4.31 -10.42
N ALA A 101 10.05 -4.14 -11.66
CA ALA A 101 10.51 -4.92 -12.79
C ALA A 101 12.03 -4.82 -12.96
N LYS A 102 12.57 -3.61 -12.91
CA LYS A 102 14.01 -3.35 -12.99
C LYS A 102 14.81 -4.01 -11.85
N ILE A 103 14.29 -3.97 -10.61
CA ILE A 103 14.93 -4.65 -9.48
C ILE A 103 14.94 -6.16 -9.70
N ASN A 104 13.85 -6.71 -10.21
CA ASN A 104 13.68 -8.14 -10.44
C ASN A 104 14.48 -8.68 -11.66
N GLU A 105 14.94 -7.82 -12.58
CA GLU A 105 15.81 -8.22 -13.72
C GLU A 105 17.07 -8.95 -13.23
N ALA A 106 17.69 -8.44 -12.17
CA ALA A 106 18.89 -9.06 -11.60
C ALA A 106 18.59 -10.30 -10.75
N ARG A 107 17.46 -10.31 -10.06
CA ARG A 107 16.96 -11.38 -9.18
C ARG A 107 15.52 -11.09 -8.78
N PRO A 108 14.62 -12.11 -8.75
CA PRO A 108 13.22 -11.95 -8.35
C PRO A 108 13.11 -11.77 -6.82
N LEU A 109 13.39 -10.55 -6.35
CA LEU A 109 13.32 -10.20 -4.92
C LEU A 109 11.92 -9.77 -4.49
N ILE A 110 11.11 -9.29 -5.44
CA ILE A 110 9.80 -8.69 -5.14
C ILE A 110 8.72 -9.46 -5.88
N LYS A 111 7.77 -9.98 -5.12
CA LYS A 111 6.60 -10.70 -5.64
C LYS A 111 5.36 -9.83 -5.46
N VAL A 112 4.69 -9.51 -6.56
CA VAL A 112 3.40 -8.83 -6.56
C VAL A 112 2.30 -9.89 -6.62
N VAL A 113 1.30 -9.76 -5.76
CA VAL A 113 0.14 -10.67 -5.65
C VAL A 113 -1.15 -9.86 -5.63
N ASP A 114 -2.30 -10.53 -5.75
CA ASP A 114 -3.59 -9.86 -5.91
C ASP A 114 -4.29 -9.56 -4.59
N THR A 115 -4.15 -10.42 -3.58
CA THR A 115 -4.90 -10.35 -2.32
C THR A 115 -4.00 -10.39 -1.08
N ASP A 116 -4.52 -9.96 0.07
CA ASP A 116 -3.82 -10.10 1.35
C ASP A 116 -3.62 -11.57 1.73
N GLU A 117 -4.56 -12.46 1.37
CA GLU A 117 -4.45 -13.90 1.57
C GLU A 117 -3.28 -14.48 0.78
N ASP A 118 -3.03 -13.99 -0.43
CA ASP A 118 -1.88 -14.41 -1.24
C ASP A 118 -0.56 -13.91 -0.64
N VAL A 119 -0.57 -12.71 -0.03
CA VAL A 119 0.58 -12.23 0.75
C VAL A 119 0.84 -13.19 1.91
N PHE A 120 -0.16 -13.49 2.72
CA PHE A 120 -0.02 -14.40 3.87
C PHE A 120 0.45 -15.78 3.46
N ARG A 121 -0.16 -16.37 2.43
CA ARG A 121 0.25 -17.68 1.89
C ARG A 121 1.70 -17.69 1.45
N THR A 122 2.13 -16.65 0.75
CA THR A 122 3.51 -16.57 0.25
C THR A 122 4.50 -16.36 1.39
N VAL A 123 4.18 -15.48 2.35
CA VAL A 123 5.03 -15.18 3.49
C VAL A 123 5.20 -16.40 4.41
N THR A 124 4.12 -17.18 4.63
CA THR A 124 4.19 -18.37 5.48
C THR A 124 4.89 -19.54 4.82
N SER A 125 4.86 -19.65 3.47
CA SER A 125 5.48 -20.73 2.72
C SER A 125 6.93 -20.45 2.29
N THR A 126 7.41 -19.19 2.42
CA THR A 126 8.73 -18.79 1.93
C THR A 126 9.60 -18.29 3.09
N PRO A 127 10.60 -19.06 3.54
CA PRO A 127 11.52 -18.63 4.59
C PRO A 127 12.23 -17.32 4.23
N GLY A 128 12.20 -16.34 5.12
CA GLY A 128 12.80 -15.01 4.90
C GLY A 128 11.93 -14.04 4.10
N ALA A 129 10.70 -14.43 3.72
CA ALA A 129 9.76 -13.53 3.10
C ALA A 129 9.17 -12.53 4.10
N LEU A 130 8.94 -11.32 3.61
CA LEU A 130 8.31 -10.20 4.29
C LEU A 130 7.14 -9.72 3.45
N GLY A 131 6.00 -9.47 4.09
CA GLY A 131 4.80 -8.95 3.45
C GLY A 131 4.50 -7.51 3.84
N ILE A 132 3.89 -6.76 2.93
CA ILE A 132 3.27 -5.46 3.21
C ILE A 132 1.77 -5.61 3.04
N VAL A 133 1.02 -5.40 4.12
CA VAL A 133 -0.43 -5.59 4.16
C VAL A 133 -1.12 -4.45 4.90
N ASP A 134 -2.42 -4.28 4.66
CA ASP A 134 -3.25 -3.43 5.50
C ASP A 134 -3.28 -3.99 6.93
N VAL A 135 -3.06 -3.13 7.92
CA VAL A 135 -3.05 -3.53 9.33
C VAL A 135 -4.34 -4.24 9.77
N TYR A 136 -5.47 -3.89 9.16
CA TYR A 136 -6.77 -4.50 9.46
C TYR A 136 -7.00 -5.87 8.79
N ALA A 137 -6.15 -6.27 7.84
CA ALA A 137 -6.22 -7.58 7.21
C ALA A 137 -5.46 -8.66 7.98
N ILE A 138 -4.63 -8.30 8.94
CA ILE A 138 -3.73 -9.21 9.66
C ILE A 138 -4.49 -10.34 10.34
N ASN A 139 -3.98 -11.55 10.20
CA ASN A 139 -4.49 -12.75 10.84
C ASN A 139 -3.41 -13.48 11.67
N SER A 140 -3.78 -14.58 12.31
CA SER A 140 -2.89 -15.33 13.22
C SER A 140 -1.73 -16.08 12.52
N SER A 141 -1.72 -16.17 11.19
CA SER A 141 -0.64 -16.86 10.44
C SER A 141 0.64 -16.02 10.34
N VAL A 142 0.54 -14.73 10.61
CA VAL A 142 1.65 -13.77 10.51
C VAL A 142 1.83 -12.98 11.80
N LYS A 143 3.03 -12.45 12.00
CA LYS A 143 3.32 -11.47 13.04
C LYS A 143 3.83 -10.17 12.43
N VAL A 144 3.53 -9.05 13.09
CA VAL A 144 4.00 -7.72 12.70
C VAL A 144 5.42 -7.52 13.23
N LEU A 145 6.31 -7.03 12.39
CA LEU A 145 7.63 -6.52 12.80
C LEU A 145 7.53 -5.04 13.17
N HIS A 146 8.29 -4.63 14.18
CA HIS A 146 8.50 -3.21 14.42
C HIS A 146 9.39 -2.62 13.31
N VAL A 147 9.07 -1.43 12.87
CA VAL A 147 9.91 -0.63 11.98
C VAL A 147 10.42 0.58 12.78
N ASP A 148 11.74 0.70 12.91
CA ASP A 148 12.37 1.68 13.81
C ASP A 148 11.82 1.61 15.26
N GLY A 149 11.53 0.39 15.74
CA GLY A 149 10.97 0.14 17.07
C GLY A 149 9.51 0.49 17.24
N LYS A 150 8.75 0.74 16.14
CA LYS A 150 7.36 1.18 16.15
C LYS A 150 6.44 0.18 15.45
N LEU A 151 5.23 0.05 15.96
CA LEU A 151 4.11 -0.67 15.35
C LEU A 151 3.23 0.27 14.50
N PRO A 152 2.36 -0.25 13.62
CA PRO A 152 1.56 0.55 12.68
C PRO A 152 0.69 1.65 13.30
N PHE A 153 0.28 1.51 14.55
CA PHE A 153 -0.54 2.50 15.25
C PHE A 153 0.27 3.50 16.08
N ASP A 154 1.57 3.31 16.21
CA ASP A 154 2.42 4.19 17.00
C ASP A 154 2.63 5.54 16.31
N VAL A 155 2.80 6.58 17.13
CA VAL A 155 3.11 7.92 16.62
C VAL A 155 4.46 7.91 15.92
N GLY A 156 4.46 8.39 14.66
CA GLY A 156 5.66 8.45 13.84
C GLY A 156 6.06 7.10 13.22
N TYR A 157 5.13 6.15 13.09
CA TYR A 157 5.36 4.95 12.29
C TYR A 157 5.61 5.32 10.82
N ALA A 158 6.59 4.67 10.19
CA ALA A 158 7.12 5.11 8.91
C ALA A 158 6.19 4.86 7.70
N LEU A 159 5.34 3.82 7.75
CA LEU A 159 4.48 3.40 6.63
C LEU A 159 3.00 3.80 6.84
N LYS A 160 2.80 4.94 7.45
CA LYS A 160 1.50 5.51 7.78
C LYS A 160 1.18 6.73 6.92
#